data_c5d7911ea91d903d42ae267668d3c77a
#
_entry.id   c5d7911ea91d903d42ae267668d3c77a
#
_cell.length_a   1.000
_cell.length_b   1.000
_cell.length_c   1.000
_cell.angle_alpha   90.00
_cell.angle_beta   90.00
_cell.angle_gamma   90.00
#
_symmetry.space_group_name_H-M   'P 1'
#
loop_
_entity.id
_entity.type
_entity.pdbx_description
1 polymer ?
#
loop_
_entity_poly.entity_id
_entity_poly.type
_entity_poly.pdbx_seq_one_letter_code
_entity_poly.pdbx_strand_id
1 'polypeptide(L)'
;MIKQSCTFLTSLSLLLSASTFAYDLEIEAFEGEELALLKNAETSSDNELLMQAANLLIEDSMYEENLQRGYEYMNQVAESGEVKAMITLADNYYYEEQYEKALAWYHKAETSKDPYVLYSLGVMYFDGEGTPIDLKKGNDYYLASAKAGYSDAMYQLAFSYDEGQGITQDFSKSAYWFEQSANLGDASAMYNLGISYLNGQGVEKSCSKAMQLFSKAIEEDEHTLSYVKMGDIYSSTRYKKPCGFKTTDAKKALEYYTSAAMQGNDYGQYSVGYAYRNGHGTWSDFVKALAWFEVAQEYGNSDAEKEIIDVKQYMSKENIAAAEQLKDSLIEDIW
;
A
#
# COMPACT_ATOMS: atom_id res chain seq x y z
N MET A 1 15.24 -13.90 11.58
CA MET A 1 15.09 -14.94 12.62
C MET A 1 15.51 -14.32 13.94
N ILE A 2 14.58 -13.76 14.70
CA ILE A 2 14.56 -13.73 16.17
C ILE A 2 13.13 -13.34 16.52
N LYS A 3 12.29 -14.37 16.72
CA LYS A 3 11.06 -14.26 17.50
C LYS A 3 11.48 -14.46 18.95
N GLN A 4 11.34 -13.45 19.78
CA GLN A 4 11.20 -13.64 21.21
C GLN A 4 9.87 -13.07 21.66
N SER A 5 9.04 -13.99 22.10
CA SER A 5 7.76 -13.85 22.74
C SER A 5 7.82 -12.92 23.94
N CYS A 6 7.04 -11.84 23.94
CA CYS A 6 6.58 -11.15 25.12
C CYS A 6 5.18 -11.63 25.48
N THR A 7 5.10 -12.73 26.24
CA THR A 7 3.96 -13.06 27.09
C THR A 7 4.31 -12.61 28.50
N PHE A 8 3.72 -11.48 28.93
CA PHE A 8 3.41 -11.19 30.34
C PHE A 8 2.83 -9.77 30.42
N LEU A 9 1.51 -9.64 30.45
CA LEU A 9 0.83 -8.52 31.09
C LEU A 9 -0.65 -8.87 31.25
N THR A 10 -0.93 -9.75 32.22
CA THR A 10 -2.24 -9.79 32.85
C THR A 10 -2.10 -9.24 34.26
N SER A 11 -3.00 -8.33 34.62
CA SER A 11 -3.24 -7.77 35.94
C SER A 11 -2.37 -6.57 36.37
N LEU A 12 -2.85 -5.36 36.09
CA LEU A 12 -2.77 -4.27 37.05
C LEU A 12 -3.96 -3.31 36.88
N SER A 13 -5.13 -3.75 37.38
CA SER A 13 -6.14 -2.84 37.90
C SER A 13 -5.82 -2.68 39.36
N LEU A 14 -5.42 -1.48 39.82
CA LEU A 14 -5.85 -0.92 41.11
C LEU A 14 -4.90 0.22 41.58
N LEU A 15 -5.56 1.28 42.02
CA LEU A 15 -5.07 2.32 42.93
C LEU A 15 -4.26 3.49 42.37
N LEU A 16 -5.01 4.44 41.82
CA LEU A 16 -4.67 5.85 41.91
C LEU A 16 -4.72 6.32 43.39
N SER A 17 -3.62 6.25 44.08
CA SER A 17 -3.34 7.11 45.23
C SER A 17 -2.14 7.97 44.87
N ALA A 18 -2.32 9.27 44.94
CA ALA A 18 -1.26 10.24 44.74
C ALA A 18 -0.08 9.95 45.68
N SER A 19 0.92 9.28 45.14
CA SER A 19 2.26 9.24 45.67
C SER A 19 3.20 9.54 44.52
N THR A 20 3.80 10.71 44.58
CA THR A 20 4.96 11.14 43.81
C THR A 20 6.06 10.08 43.96
N PHE A 21 6.02 9.06 43.11
CA PHE A 21 7.20 8.30 42.76
C PHE A 21 7.86 9.10 41.64
N ALA A 22 8.91 9.83 41.97
CA ALA A 22 9.88 10.29 41.04
C ALA A 22 10.51 9.00 40.45
N TYR A 23 9.98 8.51 39.32
CA TYR A 23 10.73 7.63 38.45
C TYR A 23 11.84 8.51 37.87
N ASP A 24 13.09 8.23 38.28
CA ASP A 24 14.24 8.72 37.54
C ASP A 24 14.11 8.13 36.13
N LEU A 25 13.57 8.96 35.21
CA LEU A 25 13.67 8.67 33.79
C LEU A 25 15.14 8.34 33.53
N GLU A 26 15.45 7.25 32.83
CA GLU A 26 16.78 7.06 32.25
C GLU A 26 16.99 8.10 31.14
N ILE A 27 16.96 9.38 31.57
CA ILE A 27 17.17 10.59 30.75
C ILE A 27 18.65 10.65 30.30
N GLU A 28 19.50 9.75 30.77
CA GLU A 28 20.92 9.69 30.41
C GLU A 28 21.18 9.47 28.90
N ALA A 29 20.13 9.06 28.15
CA ALA A 29 20.21 8.92 26.69
C ALA A 29 19.96 10.25 25.94
N PHE A 30 19.38 11.26 26.60
CA PHE A 30 19.04 12.54 25.97
C PHE A 30 20.00 13.64 26.40
N GLU A 31 20.45 14.46 25.45
CA GLU A 31 21.38 15.56 25.70
C GLU A 31 20.83 16.90 25.18
N GLY A 32 21.38 18.00 25.69
CA GLY A 32 21.14 19.35 25.18
C GLY A 32 19.67 19.79 25.21
N GLU A 33 19.11 20.10 24.05
CA GLU A 33 17.74 20.63 23.90
C GLU A 33 16.66 19.60 24.23
N GLU A 34 16.90 18.32 23.89
CA GLU A 34 15.98 17.21 24.17
C GLU A 34 15.80 16.99 25.67
N LEU A 35 16.89 16.94 26.42
CA LEU A 35 16.84 16.84 27.88
C LEU A 35 16.12 18.05 28.53
N ALA A 36 16.33 19.24 27.97
CA ALA A 36 15.65 20.44 28.45
C ALA A 36 14.14 20.39 28.17
N LEU A 37 13.74 19.88 27.00
CA LEU A 37 12.34 19.66 26.61
C LEU A 37 11.67 18.69 27.60
N LEU A 38 12.26 17.51 27.85
CA LEU A 38 11.71 16.52 28.77
C LEU A 38 11.55 17.04 30.19
N LYS A 39 12.56 17.72 30.73
CA LYS A 39 12.50 18.32 32.06
C LYS A 39 11.41 19.39 32.18
N ASN A 40 11.20 20.20 31.13
CA ASN A 40 10.13 21.18 31.09
C ASN A 40 8.74 20.54 31.01
N ALA A 41 8.63 19.42 30.30
CA ALA A 41 7.37 18.67 30.17
C ALA A 41 6.89 18.08 31.50
N GLU A 42 7.79 17.64 32.39
CA GLU A 42 7.43 17.04 33.69
C GLU A 42 6.50 17.91 34.55
N THR A 43 6.59 19.22 34.44
CA THR A 43 5.79 20.18 35.24
C THR A 43 4.84 21.02 34.40
N SER A 44 4.80 20.76 33.09
CA SER A 44 4.00 21.55 32.17
C SER A 44 2.57 21.01 32.03
N SER A 45 1.66 21.97 31.76
CA SER A 45 0.32 21.65 31.23
C SER A 45 0.12 22.18 29.81
N ASP A 46 1.22 22.57 29.15
CA ASP A 46 1.20 23.07 27.78
C ASP A 46 1.11 21.86 26.81
N ASN A 47 0.01 21.77 26.08
CA ASN A 47 -0.25 20.67 25.18
C ASN A 47 0.79 20.53 24.07
N GLU A 48 1.33 21.63 23.54
CA GLU A 48 2.34 21.60 22.50
C GLU A 48 3.66 21.02 23.02
N LEU A 49 4.08 21.47 24.22
CA LEU A 49 5.27 20.98 24.88
C LEU A 49 5.14 19.47 25.23
N LEU A 50 3.99 19.09 25.82
CA LEU A 50 3.71 17.68 26.15
C LEU A 50 3.68 16.80 24.89
N MET A 51 3.15 17.30 23.78
CA MET A 51 3.11 16.60 22.52
C MET A 51 4.51 16.35 21.94
N GLN A 52 5.37 17.39 21.99
CA GLN A 52 6.77 17.28 21.55
C GLN A 52 7.55 16.28 22.41
N ALA A 53 7.38 16.32 23.72
CA ALA A 53 8.00 15.40 24.65
C ALA A 53 7.50 13.96 24.46
N ALA A 54 6.21 13.79 24.23
CA ALA A 54 5.61 12.49 23.94
C ALA A 54 6.16 11.86 22.67
N ASN A 55 6.22 12.61 21.58
CA ASN A 55 6.77 12.13 20.31
C ASN A 55 8.24 11.73 20.47
N LEU A 56 9.06 12.55 21.09
CA LEU A 56 10.46 12.24 21.35
C LEU A 56 10.62 10.93 22.14
N LEU A 57 9.83 10.74 23.19
CA LEU A 57 9.91 9.55 24.03
C LEU A 57 9.37 8.29 23.31
N ILE A 58 8.43 8.42 22.39
CA ILE A 58 7.87 7.28 21.63
C ILE A 58 8.79 6.90 20.47
N GLU A 59 9.35 7.86 19.74
CA GLU A 59 10.18 7.63 18.56
C GLU A 59 11.56 7.06 18.91
N ASP A 60 12.21 7.61 19.99
CA ASP A 60 13.58 7.25 20.37
C ASP A 60 13.67 6.21 21.49
N SER A 61 12.54 5.58 21.86
CA SER A 61 12.55 4.70 23.03
C SER A 61 13.22 3.35 22.77
N MET A 62 14.47 3.21 23.22
CA MET A 62 15.05 1.90 23.52
C MET A 62 14.64 1.41 24.93
N TYR A 63 13.98 2.24 25.72
CA TYR A 63 13.62 1.96 27.09
C TYR A 63 12.09 1.98 27.27
N GLU A 64 11.54 0.89 27.84
CA GLU A 64 10.10 0.72 28.05
C GLU A 64 9.50 1.82 28.94
N GLU A 65 10.28 2.33 29.90
CA GLU A 65 9.88 3.41 30.82
C GLU A 65 9.67 4.76 30.07
N ASN A 66 10.54 5.07 29.11
CA ASN A 66 10.41 6.27 28.28
C ASN A 66 9.17 6.15 27.37
N LEU A 67 8.96 4.99 26.77
CA LEU A 67 7.77 4.72 25.95
C LEU A 67 6.50 4.90 26.77
N GLN A 68 6.43 4.32 27.96
CA GLN A 68 5.28 4.48 28.84
C GLN A 68 5.02 5.96 29.21
N ARG A 69 6.08 6.71 29.49
CA ARG A 69 5.98 8.14 29.82
C ARG A 69 5.53 8.96 28.61
N GLY A 70 6.01 8.63 27.42
CA GLY A 70 5.54 9.23 26.16
C GLY A 70 4.03 9.03 25.96
N TYR A 71 3.53 7.81 26.17
CA TYR A 71 2.10 7.53 26.14
C TYR A 71 1.31 8.27 27.24
N GLU A 72 1.86 8.46 28.43
CA GLU A 72 1.19 9.24 29.49
C GLU A 72 1.01 10.71 29.07
N TYR A 73 2.04 11.34 28.50
CA TYR A 73 1.94 12.71 27.99
C TYR A 73 0.96 12.80 26.82
N MET A 74 1.04 11.88 25.86
CA MET A 74 0.11 11.84 24.73
C MET A 74 -1.34 11.67 25.17
N ASN A 75 -1.60 10.79 26.16
CA ASN A 75 -2.92 10.59 26.74
C ASN A 75 -3.43 11.88 27.43
N GLN A 76 -2.57 12.58 28.18
CA GLN A 76 -2.96 13.84 28.83
C GLN A 76 -3.40 14.89 27.81
N VAL A 77 -2.68 15.03 26.72
CA VAL A 77 -3.00 15.96 25.63
C VAL A 77 -4.29 15.54 24.92
N ALA A 78 -4.44 14.25 24.62
CA ALA A 78 -5.64 13.71 23.98
C ALA A 78 -6.91 13.88 24.83
N GLU A 79 -6.82 13.62 26.14
CA GLU A 79 -7.94 13.84 27.08
C GLU A 79 -8.31 15.32 27.25
N SER A 80 -7.42 16.25 26.97
CA SER A 80 -7.74 17.69 26.92
C SER A 80 -8.59 18.08 25.69
N GLY A 81 -8.78 17.17 24.73
CA GLY A 81 -9.57 17.38 23.52
C GLY A 81 -8.74 17.66 22.26
N GLU A 82 -7.42 17.54 22.32
CA GLU A 82 -6.55 17.76 21.16
C GLU A 82 -6.66 16.61 20.16
N VAL A 83 -7.30 16.89 19.02
CA VAL A 83 -7.63 15.87 18.00
C VAL A 83 -6.37 15.19 17.45
N LYS A 84 -5.29 15.96 17.23
CA LYS A 84 -4.04 15.39 16.72
C LYS A 84 -3.45 14.34 17.67
N ALA A 85 -3.49 14.60 18.98
CA ALA A 85 -3.03 13.65 19.97
C ALA A 85 -3.92 12.39 20.02
N MET A 86 -5.24 12.54 19.86
CA MET A 86 -6.16 11.39 19.76
C MET A 86 -5.83 10.51 18.54
N ILE A 87 -5.56 11.14 17.39
CA ILE A 87 -5.17 10.43 16.16
C ILE A 87 -3.85 9.71 16.37
N THR A 88 -2.81 10.39 16.85
CA THR A 88 -1.50 9.78 17.10
C THR A 88 -1.58 8.58 18.06
N LEU A 89 -2.38 8.69 19.13
CA LEU A 89 -2.61 7.56 20.03
C LEU A 89 -3.34 6.41 19.35
N ALA A 90 -4.35 6.71 18.54
CA ALA A 90 -5.09 5.70 17.82
C ALA A 90 -4.18 4.97 16.83
N ASP A 91 -3.35 5.71 16.08
CA ASP A 91 -2.38 5.15 15.14
C ASP A 91 -1.36 4.25 15.83
N ASN A 92 -0.77 4.70 16.94
CA ASN A 92 0.18 3.92 17.72
C ASN A 92 -0.45 2.63 18.25
N TYR A 93 -1.64 2.70 18.83
CA TYR A 93 -2.35 1.48 19.27
C TYR A 93 -2.71 0.56 18.10
N TYR A 94 -3.00 1.12 16.93
CA TYR A 94 -3.28 0.33 15.73
C TYR A 94 -2.02 -0.41 15.27
N TYR A 95 -0.86 0.25 15.21
CA TYR A 95 0.43 -0.38 14.85
C TYR A 95 0.87 -1.45 15.86
N GLU A 96 0.52 -1.28 17.13
CA GLU A 96 0.75 -2.29 18.17
C GLU A 96 -0.31 -3.41 18.19
N GLU A 97 -1.22 -3.46 17.21
CA GLU A 97 -2.32 -4.42 17.11
C GLU A 97 -3.30 -4.35 18.30
N GLN A 98 -3.29 -3.25 19.07
CA GLN A 98 -4.22 -3.01 20.19
C GLN A 98 -5.51 -2.35 19.66
N TYR A 99 -6.18 -3.03 18.75
CA TYR A 99 -7.26 -2.50 17.94
C TYR A 99 -8.45 -1.93 18.73
N GLU A 100 -8.82 -2.53 19.87
CA GLU A 100 -9.92 -2.00 20.69
C GLU A 100 -9.59 -0.62 21.25
N LYS A 101 -8.32 -0.38 21.62
CA LYS A 101 -7.88 0.94 22.10
C LYS A 101 -7.79 1.95 20.96
N ALA A 102 -7.26 1.53 19.80
CA ALA A 102 -7.24 2.35 18.60
C ALA A 102 -8.65 2.82 18.23
N LEU A 103 -9.60 1.89 18.15
CA LEU A 103 -11.00 2.16 17.86
C LEU A 103 -11.62 3.17 18.84
N ALA A 104 -11.33 2.99 20.13
CA ALA A 104 -11.85 3.92 21.16
C ALA A 104 -11.33 5.34 20.99
N TRP A 105 -10.04 5.52 20.61
CA TRP A 105 -9.46 6.82 20.38
C TRP A 105 -9.94 7.45 19.06
N TYR A 106 -10.05 6.67 17.96
CA TYR A 106 -10.66 7.19 16.74
C TYR A 106 -12.11 7.62 16.96
N HIS A 107 -12.89 6.90 17.76
CA HIS A 107 -14.26 7.35 18.13
C HIS A 107 -14.26 8.64 18.96
N LYS A 108 -13.28 8.88 19.84
CA LYS A 108 -13.16 10.17 20.52
C LYS A 108 -12.86 11.29 19.52
N ALA A 109 -12.02 11.03 18.52
CA ALA A 109 -11.65 11.97 17.48
C ALA A 109 -12.75 12.17 16.40
N GLU A 110 -13.77 11.31 16.32
CA GLU A 110 -14.80 11.31 15.26
C GLU A 110 -15.56 12.64 15.15
N THR A 111 -15.76 13.34 16.27
CA THR A 111 -16.46 14.64 16.29
C THR A 111 -15.77 15.74 15.51
N SER A 112 -14.46 15.61 15.26
CA SER A 112 -13.68 16.53 14.41
C SER A 112 -14.10 16.47 12.95
N LYS A 113 -14.69 15.35 12.51
CA LYS A 113 -14.95 15.01 11.10
C LYS A 113 -13.69 15.02 10.23
N ASP A 114 -12.53 14.80 10.85
CA ASP A 114 -11.28 14.65 10.13
C ASP A 114 -11.40 13.50 9.11
N PRO A 115 -11.08 13.71 7.82
CA PRO A 115 -11.25 12.68 6.79
C PRO A 115 -10.46 11.42 7.05
N TYR A 116 -9.26 11.55 7.63
CA TYR A 116 -8.41 10.41 7.98
C TYR A 116 -9.03 9.58 9.12
N VAL A 117 -9.56 10.23 10.17
CA VAL A 117 -10.26 9.55 11.27
C VAL A 117 -11.46 8.76 10.74
N LEU A 118 -12.26 9.38 9.87
CA LEU A 118 -13.41 8.71 9.27
C LEU A 118 -12.96 7.52 8.41
N TYR A 119 -11.89 7.66 7.65
CA TYR A 119 -11.31 6.56 6.88
C TYR A 119 -10.84 5.41 7.78
N SER A 120 -10.08 5.70 8.84
CA SER A 120 -9.57 4.71 9.79
C SER A 120 -10.70 3.95 10.49
N LEU A 121 -11.76 4.64 10.93
CA LEU A 121 -12.98 4.00 11.42
C LEU A 121 -13.62 3.10 10.35
N GLY A 122 -13.63 3.55 9.10
CA GLY A 122 -14.10 2.75 7.98
C GLY A 122 -13.35 1.44 7.82
N VAL A 123 -12.00 1.48 7.85
CA VAL A 123 -11.12 0.29 7.80
C VAL A 123 -11.44 -0.64 8.97
N MET A 124 -11.45 -0.14 10.20
CA MET A 124 -11.65 -0.96 11.39
C MET A 124 -12.99 -1.69 11.42
N TYR A 125 -14.07 -1.05 10.95
CA TYR A 125 -15.37 -1.73 10.82
C TYR A 125 -15.43 -2.69 9.63
N PHE A 126 -14.73 -2.37 8.54
CA PHE A 126 -14.72 -3.19 7.34
C PHE A 126 -13.95 -4.50 7.56
N ASP A 127 -12.80 -4.43 8.24
CA ASP A 127 -11.90 -5.57 8.47
C ASP A 127 -12.16 -6.28 9.80
N GLY A 128 -12.95 -5.67 10.71
CA GLY A 128 -13.27 -6.23 12.01
C GLY A 128 -12.17 -6.07 13.06
N GLU A 129 -11.41 -4.98 12.96
CA GLU A 129 -10.31 -4.68 13.87
C GLU A 129 -10.82 -3.93 15.11
N GLY A 130 -10.69 -4.57 16.28
CA GLY A 130 -11.23 -4.06 17.55
C GLY A 130 -12.76 -4.07 17.66
N THR A 131 -13.46 -4.59 16.65
CA THR A 131 -14.92 -4.69 16.56
C THR A 131 -15.31 -5.85 15.64
N PRO A 132 -16.51 -6.44 15.76
CA PRO A 132 -17.00 -7.35 14.73
C PRO A 132 -17.10 -6.66 13.36
N ILE A 133 -16.85 -7.43 12.29
CA ILE A 133 -17.00 -6.95 10.91
C ILE A 133 -18.40 -6.37 10.68
N ASP A 134 -18.44 -5.12 10.20
CA ASP A 134 -19.66 -4.45 9.76
C ASP A 134 -19.35 -3.67 8.46
N LEU A 135 -19.42 -4.38 7.34
CA LEU A 135 -19.14 -3.84 6.00
C LEU A 135 -20.02 -2.63 5.66
N LYS A 136 -21.29 -2.63 6.15
CA LYS A 136 -22.17 -1.51 5.90
C LYS A 136 -21.71 -0.27 6.63
N LYS A 137 -21.38 -0.40 7.92
CA LYS A 137 -20.87 0.70 8.73
C LYS A 137 -19.51 1.20 8.22
N GLY A 138 -18.63 0.28 7.82
CA GLY A 138 -17.36 0.63 7.16
C GLY A 138 -17.59 1.49 5.92
N ASN A 139 -18.52 1.10 5.04
CA ASN A 139 -18.87 1.89 3.86
C ASN A 139 -19.54 3.24 4.19
N ASP A 140 -20.32 3.33 5.24
CA ASP A 140 -20.91 4.60 5.69
C ASP A 140 -19.79 5.59 6.11
N TYR A 141 -18.73 5.11 6.79
CA TYR A 141 -17.54 5.88 7.14
C TYR A 141 -16.68 6.22 5.91
N TYR A 142 -16.43 5.27 5.00
CA TYR A 142 -15.74 5.56 3.75
C TYR A 142 -16.46 6.64 2.94
N LEU A 143 -17.79 6.59 2.87
CA LEU A 143 -18.58 7.62 2.18
C LEU A 143 -18.45 9.00 2.85
N ALA A 144 -18.42 9.05 4.18
CA ALA A 144 -18.24 10.31 4.91
C ALA A 144 -16.84 10.90 4.66
N SER A 145 -15.80 10.08 4.75
CA SER A 145 -14.42 10.43 4.46
C SER A 145 -14.20 10.86 3.01
N ALA A 146 -14.72 10.10 2.05
CA ALA A 146 -14.65 10.40 0.63
C ALA A 146 -15.31 11.74 0.27
N LYS A 147 -16.46 12.05 0.88
CA LYS A 147 -17.13 13.36 0.74
C LYS A 147 -16.33 14.51 1.33
N ALA A 148 -15.49 14.22 2.33
CA ALA A 148 -14.56 15.19 2.92
C ALA A 148 -13.25 15.32 2.12
N GLY A 149 -13.08 14.56 1.02
CA GLY A 149 -11.99 14.71 0.08
C GLY A 149 -10.81 13.75 0.28
N TYR A 150 -10.94 12.69 1.06
CA TYR A 150 -9.87 11.72 1.30
C TYR A 150 -9.78 10.70 0.16
N SER A 151 -8.64 10.64 -0.52
CA SER A 151 -8.45 9.84 -1.72
C SER A 151 -8.60 8.34 -1.46
N ASP A 152 -7.99 7.84 -0.38
CA ASP A 152 -8.03 6.41 -0.05
C ASP A 152 -9.46 5.94 0.25
N ALA A 153 -10.25 6.79 0.92
CA ALA A 153 -11.65 6.48 1.17
C ALA A 153 -12.48 6.45 -0.14
N MET A 154 -12.17 7.33 -1.10
CA MET A 154 -12.81 7.29 -2.43
C MET A 154 -12.46 5.98 -3.15
N TYR A 155 -11.20 5.58 -3.10
CA TYR A 155 -10.73 4.32 -3.67
C TYR A 155 -11.44 3.11 -3.04
N GLN A 156 -11.46 3.00 -1.71
CA GLN A 156 -12.11 1.90 -1.00
C GLN A 156 -13.62 1.85 -1.28
N LEU A 157 -14.27 2.99 -1.29
CA LEU A 157 -15.70 3.08 -1.61
C LEU A 157 -15.99 2.68 -3.05
N ALA A 158 -15.12 3.07 -4.00
CA ALA A 158 -15.21 2.64 -5.39
C ALA A 158 -15.12 1.11 -5.51
N PHE A 159 -14.17 0.51 -4.79
CA PHE A 159 -13.99 -0.93 -4.75
C PHE A 159 -15.21 -1.64 -4.13
N SER A 160 -15.75 -1.09 -3.04
CA SER A 160 -16.97 -1.62 -2.41
C SER A 160 -18.17 -1.61 -3.36
N TYR A 161 -18.33 -0.56 -4.19
CA TYR A 161 -19.35 -0.53 -5.22
C TYR A 161 -19.07 -1.49 -6.38
N ASP A 162 -17.81 -1.70 -6.74
CA ASP A 162 -17.41 -2.64 -7.80
C ASP A 162 -17.76 -4.09 -7.43
N GLU A 163 -17.44 -4.48 -6.22
CA GLU A 163 -17.59 -5.86 -5.71
C GLU A 163 -18.95 -6.11 -5.02
N GLY A 164 -19.66 -5.05 -4.62
CA GLY A 164 -20.89 -5.17 -3.83
C GLY A 164 -20.64 -5.55 -2.37
N GLN A 165 -19.52 -5.14 -1.80
CA GLN A 165 -19.14 -5.49 -0.42
C GLN A 165 -19.83 -4.56 0.59
N GLY A 166 -20.80 -5.09 1.33
CA GLY A 166 -21.58 -4.32 2.31
C GLY A 166 -22.51 -3.26 1.71
N ILE A 167 -22.55 -3.15 0.40
CA ILE A 167 -23.33 -2.21 -0.38
C ILE A 167 -23.82 -2.89 -1.68
N THR A 168 -24.89 -2.42 -2.27
CA THR A 168 -25.33 -2.96 -3.57
C THR A 168 -24.31 -2.60 -4.66
N GLN A 169 -23.87 -3.61 -5.43
CA GLN A 169 -22.97 -3.41 -6.57
C GLN A 169 -23.51 -2.36 -7.55
N ASP A 170 -22.67 -1.40 -7.92
CA ASP A 170 -23.02 -0.32 -8.82
C ASP A 170 -21.75 0.18 -9.55
N PHE A 171 -21.50 -0.35 -10.74
CA PHE A 171 -20.34 0.01 -11.53
C PHE A 171 -20.28 1.51 -11.90
N SER A 172 -21.43 2.18 -12.01
CA SER A 172 -21.43 3.61 -12.31
C SER A 172 -20.93 4.45 -11.12
N LYS A 173 -21.30 4.04 -9.90
CA LYS A 173 -20.78 4.69 -8.70
C LYS A 173 -19.32 4.30 -8.44
N SER A 174 -18.96 3.05 -8.71
CA SER A 174 -17.55 2.63 -8.67
C SER A 174 -16.70 3.52 -9.58
N ALA A 175 -17.04 3.61 -10.86
CA ALA A 175 -16.30 4.45 -11.81
C ALA A 175 -16.26 5.93 -11.39
N TYR A 176 -17.37 6.47 -10.85
CA TYR A 176 -17.41 7.83 -10.32
C TYR A 176 -16.38 8.03 -9.19
N TRP A 177 -16.36 7.13 -8.20
CA TRP A 177 -15.45 7.28 -7.07
C TRP A 177 -13.98 7.00 -7.44
N PHE A 178 -13.70 6.05 -8.35
CA PHE A 178 -12.37 5.92 -8.94
C PHE A 178 -11.93 7.19 -9.68
N GLU A 179 -12.84 7.86 -10.42
CA GLU A 179 -12.53 9.12 -11.09
C GLU A 179 -12.22 10.24 -10.09
N GLN A 180 -12.94 10.31 -8.95
CA GLN A 180 -12.64 11.31 -7.91
C GLN A 180 -11.26 11.06 -7.30
N SER A 181 -10.92 9.81 -6.94
CA SER A 181 -9.60 9.45 -6.39
C SER A 181 -8.48 9.68 -7.41
N ALA A 182 -8.67 9.25 -8.65
CA ALA A 182 -7.73 9.48 -9.76
C ALA A 182 -7.43 10.97 -10.02
N ASN A 183 -8.42 11.85 -9.84
CA ASN A 183 -8.23 13.29 -9.98
C ASN A 183 -7.38 13.89 -8.84
N LEU A 184 -7.21 13.17 -7.75
CA LEU A 184 -6.30 13.52 -6.64
C LEU A 184 -4.91 12.89 -6.77
N GLY A 185 -4.63 12.20 -7.89
CA GLY A 185 -3.32 11.62 -8.17
C GLY A 185 -3.17 10.13 -7.81
N ASP A 186 -4.24 9.46 -7.36
CA ASP A 186 -4.18 8.03 -7.01
C ASP A 186 -3.99 7.17 -8.28
N ALA A 187 -2.80 6.62 -8.44
CA ALA A 187 -2.42 5.79 -9.59
C ALA A 187 -3.21 4.46 -9.64
N SER A 188 -3.55 3.88 -8.49
CA SER A 188 -4.38 2.67 -8.41
C SER A 188 -5.81 2.94 -8.87
N ALA A 189 -6.37 4.10 -8.51
CA ALA A 189 -7.67 4.52 -8.99
C ALA A 189 -7.66 4.81 -10.50
N MET A 190 -6.59 5.44 -11.03
CA MET A 190 -6.42 5.63 -12.46
C MET A 190 -6.39 4.28 -13.20
N TYR A 191 -5.67 3.30 -12.67
CA TYR A 191 -5.63 1.96 -13.23
C TYR A 191 -7.03 1.31 -13.26
N ASN A 192 -7.75 1.29 -12.13
CA ASN A 192 -9.06 0.66 -12.05
C ASN A 192 -10.11 1.36 -12.93
N LEU A 193 -10.08 2.69 -12.99
CA LEU A 193 -10.91 3.45 -13.93
C LEU A 193 -10.54 3.13 -15.39
N GLY A 194 -9.26 2.94 -15.69
CA GLY A 194 -8.78 2.49 -17.00
C GLY A 194 -9.35 1.11 -17.36
N ILE A 195 -9.38 0.17 -16.42
CA ILE A 195 -10.04 -1.14 -16.60
C ILE A 195 -11.53 -0.98 -16.85
N SER A 196 -12.19 -0.10 -16.10
CA SER A 196 -13.62 0.21 -16.30
C SER A 196 -13.91 0.71 -17.72
N TYR A 197 -13.06 1.61 -18.27
CA TYR A 197 -13.16 2.05 -19.66
C TYR A 197 -12.84 0.96 -20.69
N LEU A 198 -11.90 0.04 -20.43
CA LEU A 198 -11.64 -1.08 -21.34
C LEU A 198 -12.82 -2.04 -21.44
N ASN A 199 -13.52 -2.26 -20.33
CA ASN A 199 -14.60 -3.22 -20.25
C ASN A 199 -15.97 -2.60 -20.55
N GLY A 200 -16.13 -1.28 -20.35
CA GLY A 200 -17.41 -0.58 -20.41
C GLY A 200 -18.23 -0.84 -19.13
N GLN A 201 -17.58 -0.96 -17.97
CA GLN A 201 -18.21 -1.16 -16.68
C GLN A 201 -18.49 0.21 -16.02
N GLY A 202 -19.75 0.56 -15.89
CA GLY A 202 -20.20 1.85 -15.33
C GLY A 202 -19.92 3.09 -16.19
N VAL A 203 -19.15 2.94 -17.25
CA VAL A 203 -18.76 3.99 -18.21
C VAL A 203 -18.88 3.49 -19.64
N GLU A 204 -18.99 4.42 -20.60
CA GLU A 204 -18.95 4.04 -22.02
C GLU A 204 -17.54 3.50 -22.36
N LYS A 205 -17.50 2.34 -23.02
CA LYS A 205 -16.26 1.68 -23.42
C LYS A 205 -15.36 2.57 -24.27
N SER A 206 -14.13 2.78 -23.82
CA SER A 206 -13.14 3.62 -24.53
C SER A 206 -11.70 3.20 -24.24
N CYS A 207 -11.11 2.53 -25.22
CA CYS A 207 -9.69 2.14 -25.11
C CYS A 207 -8.77 3.37 -25.05
N SER A 208 -9.09 4.46 -25.75
CA SER A 208 -8.28 5.67 -25.72
C SER A 208 -8.22 6.29 -24.31
N LYS A 209 -9.36 6.38 -23.63
CA LYS A 209 -9.42 6.88 -22.25
C LYS A 209 -8.67 5.94 -21.29
N ALA A 210 -8.82 4.63 -21.46
CA ALA A 210 -8.10 3.64 -20.66
C ALA A 210 -6.59 3.82 -20.80
N MET A 211 -6.08 3.92 -22.02
CA MET A 211 -4.65 4.13 -22.25
C MET A 211 -4.14 5.45 -21.65
N GLN A 212 -4.93 6.53 -21.74
CA GLN A 212 -4.58 7.80 -21.10
C GLN A 212 -4.46 7.66 -19.58
N LEU A 213 -5.39 6.93 -18.96
CA LEU A 213 -5.37 6.68 -17.52
C LEU A 213 -4.19 5.80 -17.10
N PHE A 214 -3.88 4.73 -17.84
CA PHE A 214 -2.69 3.92 -17.57
C PHE A 214 -1.40 4.73 -17.73
N SER A 215 -1.30 5.58 -18.77
CA SER A 215 -0.14 6.46 -18.93
C SER A 215 0.01 7.43 -17.77
N LYS A 216 -1.09 8.03 -17.29
CA LYS A 216 -1.05 8.90 -16.11
C LYS A 216 -0.63 8.15 -14.84
N ALA A 217 -1.15 6.94 -14.61
CA ALA A 217 -0.77 6.13 -13.47
C ALA A 217 0.72 5.76 -13.47
N ILE A 218 1.30 5.58 -14.67
CA ILE A 218 2.74 5.38 -14.84
C ILE A 218 3.52 6.67 -14.55
N GLU A 219 3.03 7.82 -14.99
CA GLU A 219 3.67 9.13 -14.79
C GLU A 219 3.64 9.57 -13.32
N GLU A 220 2.57 9.25 -12.59
CA GLU A 220 2.39 9.65 -11.18
C GLU A 220 3.18 8.75 -10.21
N ASP A 221 3.18 7.44 -10.40
CA ASP A 221 3.73 6.47 -9.43
C ASP A 221 4.33 5.23 -10.11
N GLU A 222 4.83 5.33 -11.33
CA GLU A 222 5.39 4.18 -12.06
C GLU A 222 4.56 2.88 -11.94
N HIS A 223 3.23 3.01 -11.89
CA HIS A 223 2.28 1.96 -11.49
C HIS A 223 2.45 0.67 -12.32
N THR A 224 2.97 -0.38 -11.69
CA THR A 224 3.41 -1.64 -12.32
C THR A 224 2.33 -2.32 -13.15
N LEU A 225 1.09 -2.41 -12.64
CA LEU A 225 -0.01 -3.03 -13.38
C LEU A 225 -0.43 -2.22 -14.60
N SER A 226 -0.19 -0.91 -14.61
CA SER A 226 -0.44 -0.06 -15.78
C SER A 226 0.58 -0.34 -16.88
N TYR A 227 1.84 -0.60 -16.56
CA TYR A 227 2.83 -1.08 -17.52
C TYR A 227 2.39 -2.41 -18.14
N VAL A 228 1.97 -3.37 -17.33
CA VAL A 228 1.44 -4.67 -17.81
C VAL A 228 0.28 -4.46 -18.78
N LYS A 229 -0.72 -3.63 -18.40
CA LYS A 229 -1.89 -3.38 -19.26
C LYS A 229 -1.54 -2.70 -20.57
N MET A 230 -0.59 -1.76 -20.56
CA MET A 230 -0.10 -1.15 -21.79
C MET A 230 0.60 -2.18 -22.68
N GLY A 231 1.41 -3.07 -22.11
CA GLY A 231 1.99 -4.21 -22.82
C GLY A 231 0.93 -5.11 -23.47
N ASP A 232 -0.11 -5.50 -22.71
CA ASP A 232 -1.24 -6.29 -23.20
C ASP A 232 -1.96 -5.61 -24.37
N ILE A 233 -2.19 -4.30 -24.27
CA ILE A 233 -2.89 -3.53 -25.30
C ILE A 233 -2.08 -3.49 -26.60
N TYR A 234 -0.77 -3.31 -26.54
CA TYR A 234 0.08 -3.25 -27.71
C TYR A 234 0.38 -4.64 -28.32
N SER A 235 0.44 -5.70 -27.52
CA SER A 235 0.73 -7.05 -28.00
C SER A 235 -0.49 -7.77 -28.60
N SER A 236 -1.70 -7.50 -28.10
CA SER A 236 -2.88 -8.30 -28.41
C SER A 236 -3.69 -7.77 -29.58
N THR A 237 -4.04 -8.69 -30.50
CA THR A 237 -4.97 -8.39 -31.61
C THR A 237 -6.38 -8.00 -31.14
N ARG A 238 -6.78 -8.41 -29.92
CA ARG A 238 -8.06 -8.07 -29.29
C ARG A 238 -8.28 -6.56 -29.20
N TYR A 239 -7.20 -5.82 -28.92
CA TYR A 239 -7.25 -4.37 -28.70
C TYR A 239 -7.02 -3.54 -29.99
N LYS A 240 -6.61 -4.17 -31.12
CA LYS A 240 -6.35 -3.43 -32.38
C LYS A 240 -7.49 -2.52 -32.74
N LYS A 241 -8.68 -3.09 -33.00
CA LYS A 241 -9.86 -2.32 -33.46
C LYS A 241 -10.39 -1.37 -32.38
N PRO A 242 -10.60 -1.80 -31.11
CA PRO A 242 -11.08 -0.91 -30.06
C PRO A 242 -10.16 0.27 -29.77
N CYS A 243 -8.83 0.10 -29.90
CA CYS A 243 -7.84 1.14 -29.63
C CYS A 243 -7.39 1.89 -30.90
N GLY A 244 -7.96 1.59 -32.05
CA GLY A 244 -7.68 2.29 -33.31
C GLY A 244 -6.33 1.94 -33.95
N PHE A 245 -5.71 0.83 -33.56
CA PHE A 245 -4.43 0.40 -34.12
C PHE A 245 -4.62 -0.32 -35.46
N LYS A 246 -3.72 -0.08 -36.41
CA LYS A 246 -3.68 -0.84 -37.68
C LYS A 246 -3.04 -2.21 -37.48
N THR A 247 -1.99 -2.29 -36.66
CA THR A 247 -1.23 -3.50 -36.31
C THR A 247 -0.91 -3.51 -34.83
N THR A 248 -0.60 -4.67 -34.26
CA THR A 248 0.04 -4.75 -32.93
C THR A 248 1.43 -4.10 -33.00
N ASP A 249 1.90 -3.59 -31.88
CA ASP A 249 3.24 -3.01 -31.73
C ASP A 249 4.02 -3.82 -30.70
N ALA A 250 4.60 -4.92 -31.16
CA ALA A 250 5.31 -5.85 -30.28
C ALA A 250 6.57 -5.20 -29.64
N LYS A 251 7.16 -4.18 -30.27
CA LYS A 251 8.30 -3.48 -29.69
C LYS A 251 7.87 -2.65 -28.47
N LYS A 252 6.81 -1.86 -28.61
CA LYS A 252 6.23 -1.14 -27.47
C LYS A 252 5.73 -2.06 -26.38
N ALA A 253 5.12 -3.20 -26.75
CA ALA A 253 4.70 -4.19 -25.77
C ALA A 253 5.89 -4.70 -24.93
N LEU A 254 7.01 -5.04 -25.60
CA LEU A 254 8.22 -5.47 -24.92
C LEU A 254 8.79 -4.39 -24.01
N GLU A 255 8.82 -3.12 -24.45
CA GLU A 255 9.26 -1.99 -23.63
C GLU A 255 8.43 -1.89 -22.34
N TYR A 256 7.10 -1.93 -22.42
CA TYR A 256 6.22 -1.89 -21.26
C TYR A 256 6.35 -3.11 -20.35
N TYR A 257 6.43 -4.32 -20.90
CA TYR A 257 6.64 -5.53 -20.09
C TYR A 257 8.00 -5.51 -19.40
N THR A 258 9.05 -4.97 -20.04
CA THR A 258 10.37 -4.83 -19.42
C THR A 258 10.31 -3.87 -18.23
N SER A 259 9.61 -2.74 -18.35
CA SER A 259 9.42 -1.83 -17.21
C SER A 259 8.70 -2.51 -16.03
N ALA A 260 7.64 -3.29 -16.29
CA ALA A 260 6.97 -4.06 -15.24
C ALA A 260 7.87 -5.16 -14.65
N ALA A 261 8.65 -5.84 -15.49
CA ALA A 261 9.57 -6.91 -15.09
C ALA A 261 10.66 -6.41 -14.15
N MET A 262 11.22 -5.23 -14.41
CA MET A 262 12.23 -4.58 -13.57
C MET A 262 11.69 -4.11 -12.22
N GLN A 263 10.38 -3.97 -12.09
CA GLN A 263 9.68 -3.71 -10.82
C GLN A 263 9.24 -5.02 -10.11
N GLY A 264 9.80 -6.16 -10.47
CA GLY A 264 9.51 -7.43 -9.84
C GLY A 264 8.18 -8.09 -10.27
N ASN A 265 7.50 -7.58 -11.30
CA ASN A 265 6.25 -8.20 -11.76
C ASN A 265 6.51 -9.50 -12.52
N ASP A 266 6.09 -10.61 -11.97
CA ASP A 266 6.30 -11.97 -12.49
C ASP A 266 5.68 -12.20 -13.88
N TYR A 267 4.50 -11.63 -14.15
CA TYR A 267 3.88 -11.71 -15.46
C TYR A 267 4.63 -10.85 -16.50
N GLY A 268 5.14 -9.68 -16.10
CA GLY A 268 6.02 -8.85 -16.91
C GLY A 268 7.30 -9.62 -17.30
N GLN A 269 7.96 -10.24 -16.34
CA GLN A 269 9.14 -11.08 -16.52
C GLN A 269 8.88 -12.25 -17.47
N TYR A 270 7.80 -12.98 -17.25
CA TYR A 270 7.35 -14.04 -18.15
C TYR A 270 7.13 -13.52 -19.58
N SER A 271 6.46 -12.39 -19.73
CA SER A 271 6.15 -11.78 -21.03
C SER A 271 7.40 -11.34 -21.78
N VAL A 272 8.43 -10.84 -21.07
CA VAL A 272 9.75 -10.53 -21.65
C VAL A 272 10.44 -11.80 -22.13
N GLY A 273 10.46 -12.85 -21.31
CA GLY A 273 10.98 -14.17 -21.71
C GLY A 273 10.30 -14.71 -22.96
N TYR A 274 8.97 -14.62 -23.00
CA TYR A 274 8.18 -15.03 -24.17
C TYR A 274 8.48 -14.21 -25.42
N ALA A 275 8.70 -12.90 -25.28
CA ALA A 275 9.09 -12.01 -26.36
C ALA A 275 10.45 -12.39 -26.95
N TYR A 276 11.44 -12.67 -26.11
CA TYR A 276 12.77 -13.13 -26.57
C TYR A 276 12.72 -14.52 -27.19
N ARG A 277 11.96 -15.45 -26.64
CA ARG A 277 11.79 -16.79 -27.23
C ARG A 277 11.26 -16.73 -28.67
N ASN A 278 10.25 -15.89 -28.91
CA ASN A 278 9.51 -15.88 -30.17
C ASN A 278 9.95 -14.74 -31.13
N GLY A 279 10.85 -13.87 -30.73
CA GLY A 279 11.25 -12.72 -31.52
C GLY A 279 10.15 -11.64 -31.62
N HIS A 280 9.33 -11.47 -30.60
CA HIS A 280 8.27 -10.47 -30.57
C HIS A 280 8.80 -9.12 -30.12
N GLY A 281 8.93 -8.19 -31.06
CA GLY A 281 9.48 -6.85 -30.80
C GLY A 281 11.01 -6.80 -30.68
N THR A 282 11.66 -7.94 -30.80
CA THR A 282 13.12 -8.13 -30.74
C THR A 282 13.53 -9.32 -31.60
N TRP A 283 14.82 -9.61 -31.73
CA TRP A 283 15.31 -10.87 -32.29
C TRP A 283 15.12 -12.01 -31.26
N SER A 284 14.88 -13.24 -31.77
CA SER A 284 14.82 -14.41 -30.88
C SER A 284 16.18 -14.64 -30.20
N ASP A 285 16.17 -14.83 -28.88
CA ASP A 285 17.34 -15.04 -28.05
C ASP A 285 16.98 -15.98 -26.89
N PHE A 286 17.38 -17.25 -27.01
CA PHE A 286 17.04 -18.28 -26.03
C PHE A 286 17.79 -18.12 -24.70
N VAL A 287 18.97 -17.47 -24.69
CA VAL A 287 19.69 -17.18 -23.44
C VAL A 287 18.92 -16.16 -22.61
N LYS A 288 18.49 -15.07 -23.23
CA LYS A 288 17.64 -14.07 -22.57
C LYS A 288 16.28 -14.63 -22.20
N ALA A 289 15.67 -15.43 -23.08
CA ALA A 289 14.38 -16.05 -22.80
C ALA A 289 14.45 -16.93 -21.56
N LEU A 290 15.46 -17.81 -21.47
CA LEU A 290 15.65 -18.68 -20.32
C LEU A 290 15.88 -17.88 -19.04
N ALA A 291 16.78 -16.89 -19.06
CA ALA A 291 17.07 -16.05 -17.92
C ALA A 291 15.79 -15.39 -17.37
N TRP A 292 14.99 -14.76 -18.25
CA TRP A 292 13.74 -14.11 -17.84
C TRP A 292 12.65 -15.09 -17.35
N PHE A 293 12.56 -16.28 -17.92
CA PHE A 293 11.62 -17.30 -17.42
C PHE A 293 12.05 -17.81 -16.04
N GLU A 294 13.35 -17.98 -15.80
CA GLU A 294 13.86 -18.39 -14.48
C GLU A 294 13.66 -17.29 -13.43
N VAL A 295 13.85 -16.01 -13.79
CA VAL A 295 13.48 -14.88 -12.93
C VAL A 295 11.98 -14.92 -12.63
N ALA A 296 11.12 -15.05 -13.64
CA ALA A 296 9.67 -15.09 -13.44
C ALA A 296 9.25 -16.23 -12.51
N GLN A 297 9.90 -17.40 -12.59
CA GLN A 297 9.65 -18.54 -11.70
C GLN A 297 10.03 -18.22 -10.26
N GLU A 298 11.18 -17.55 -10.02
CA GLU A 298 11.60 -17.14 -8.68
C GLU A 298 10.63 -16.10 -8.06
N TYR A 299 10.02 -15.25 -8.88
CA TYR A 299 8.99 -14.29 -8.46
C TYR A 299 7.58 -14.87 -8.40
N GLY A 300 7.41 -16.18 -8.63
CA GLY A 300 6.17 -16.92 -8.40
C GLY A 300 5.32 -17.23 -9.63
N ASN A 301 5.80 -16.95 -10.84
CA ASN A 301 5.07 -17.28 -12.07
C ASN A 301 5.10 -18.76 -12.36
N SER A 302 3.96 -19.43 -12.18
CA SER A 302 3.84 -20.90 -12.38
C SER A 302 3.91 -21.33 -13.85
N ASP A 303 3.61 -20.46 -14.80
CA ASP A 303 3.63 -20.79 -16.23
C ASP A 303 5.06 -20.83 -16.77
N ALA A 304 6.02 -20.21 -16.06
CA ALA A 304 7.41 -20.15 -16.47
C ALA A 304 8.10 -21.53 -16.49
N GLU A 305 7.74 -22.44 -15.58
CA GLU A 305 8.36 -23.78 -15.50
C GLU A 305 8.29 -24.54 -16.82
N LYS A 306 7.13 -24.53 -17.46
CA LYS A 306 6.94 -25.20 -18.76
C LYS A 306 7.83 -24.60 -19.84
N GLU A 307 7.93 -23.27 -19.88
CA GLU A 307 8.74 -22.55 -20.86
C GLU A 307 10.24 -22.80 -20.66
N ILE A 308 10.70 -22.86 -19.40
CA ILE A 308 12.08 -23.21 -19.03
C ILE A 308 12.45 -24.60 -19.58
N ILE A 309 11.60 -25.60 -19.34
CA ILE A 309 11.82 -26.98 -19.82
C ILE A 309 11.90 -27.00 -21.36
N ASP A 310 11.00 -26.29 -22.03
CA ASP A 310 10.91 -26.30 -23.48
C ASP A 310 12.13 -25.59 -24.12
N VAL A 311 12.53 -24.42 -23.59
CA VAL A 311 13.68 -23.65 -24.12
C VAL A 311 14.99 -24.41 -23.91
N LYS A 312 15.20 -25.05 -22.76
CA LYS A 312 16.43 -25.82 -22.44
C LYS A 312 16.70 -26.95 -23.41
N GLN A 313 15.66 -27.53 -24.05
CA GLN A 313 15.83 -28.62 -25.04
C GLN A 313 16.60 -28.19 -26.30
N TYR A 314 16.60 -26.89 -26.60
CA TYR A 314 17.23 -26.32 -27.79
C TYR A 314 18.56 -25.63 -27.49
N MET A 315 19.06 -25.70 -26.25
CA MET A 315 20.23 -24.93 -25.79
C MET A 315 21.44 -25.85 -25.51
N SER A 316 22.63 -25.35 -25.78
CA SER A 316 23.87 -25.96 -25.32
C SER A 316 24.08 -25.72 -23.82
N LYS A 317 24.96 -26.50 -23.19
CA LYS A 317 25.33 -26.30 -21.77
C LYS A 317 25.93 -24.92 -21.51
N GLU A 318 26.72 -24.42 -22.44
CA GLU A 318 27.35 -23.10 -22.38
C GLU A 318 26.28 -21.99 -22.39
N ASN A 319 25.26 -22.11 -23.25
CA ASN A 319 24.16 -21.15 -23.31
C ASN A 319 23.26 -21.20 -22.07
N ILE A 320 23.06 -22.37 -21.48
CA ILE A 320 22.34 -22.50 -20.20
C ILE A 320 23.13 -21.81 -19.08
N ALA A 321 24.44 -22.03 -18.98
CA ALA A 321 25.27 -21.36 -18.01
C ALA A 321 25.31 -19.83 -18.19
N ALA A 322 25.28 -19.36 -19.45
CA ALA A 322 25.17 -17.92 -19.76
C ALA A 322 23.81 -17.34 -19.32
N ALA A 323 22.73 -18.12 -19.44
CA ALA A 323 21.41 -17.72 -18.97
C ALA A 323 21.35 -17.61 -17.43
N GLU A 324 21.97 -18.55 -16.70
CA GLU A 324 22.08 -18.51 -15.24
C GLU A 324 22.82 -17.25 -14.77
N GLN A 325 23.95 -16.92 -15.40
CA GLN A 325 24.69 -15.68 -15.08
C GLN A 325 23.87 -14.41 -15.36
N LEU A 326 23.14 -14.40 -16.49
CA LEU A 326 22.25 -13.28 -16.81
C LEU A 326 21.09 -13.16 -15.82
N LYS A 327 20.50 -14.30 -15.41
CA LYS A 327 19.46 -14.34 -14.38
C LYS A 327 19.93 -13.69 -13.09
N ASP A 328 21.12 -14.07 -12.59
CA ASP A 328 21.66 -13.53 -11.36
C ASP A 328 21.85 -12.00 -11.45
N SER A 329 22.38 -11.51 -12.58
CA SER A 329 22.48 -10.07 -12.83
C SER A 329 21.12 -9.37 -12.89
N LEU A 330 20.10 -9.99 -13.51
CA LEU A 330 18.76 -9.40 -13.58
C LEU A 330 18.11 -9.30 -12.19
N ILE A 331 18.32 -10.29 -11.32
CA ILE A 331 17.79 -10.27 -9.95
C ILE A 331 18.45 -9.14 -9.13
N GLU A 332 19.75 -8.87 -9.34
CA GLU A 332 20.45 -7.75 -8.69
C GLU A 332 19.92 -6.39 -9.17
N ASP A 333 19.46 -6.28 -10.42
CA ASP A 333 18.96 -5.05 -11.03
C ASP A 333 17.46 -4.80 -10.73
N ILE A 334 16.70 -5.83 -10.30
CA ILE A 334 15.27 -5.74 -9.96
C ILE A 334 15.14 -5.23 -8.52
N TRP A 335 14.38 -4.18 -8.32
CA TRP A 335 14.18 -3.46 -7.05
C TRP A 335 12.71 -3.37 -6.61
#